data_ba0cbd9d06eec27fa4fb6b34c61c9493
#
_entry.id   ba0cbd9d06eec27fa4fb6b34c61c9493
#
_cell.length_a   1.000
_cell.length_b   1.000
_cell.length_c   1.000
_cell.angle_alpha   90.00
_cell.angle_beta   90.00
_cell.angle_gamma   90.00
#
_symmetry.space_group_name_H-M   'P 1'
#
loop_
_entity.id
_entity.type
_entity.pdbx_description
1 polymer ?
#
loop_
_entity_poly.entity_id
_entity_poly.type
_entity_poly.pdbx_seq_one_letter_code
_entity_poly.pdbx_strand_id
1 'polypeptide(L)'
;MKIKSISLGRTFSITFVSVLLSVSFISNAQEKFPNKPIKLVVPYAPGAITDTAARIIAEHMSNALGQPVVVDNRGGAGTRIGMQLVATSPADGYTLLYVNSITHGTMPAMSKSLAFDPVKDFAPIAPLFWYANIFLCNPSVSAKNIQELITFAKQNPDKLTNATAGPGSGHDFIGSFFNSMTGVKILHVHYKGGGPALQDVLAGHISCIYGDGNAKPLVDAGKLKAFATAGPARDPVFPNVPTMEESGVKGFSLPINHGIAAPAGTPAAVLARLNAAANEALKQPALQQRARELGLNIYGGSPEKLAQVINEDLAKFAKIAKEANIPKE
;
A
#
# COMPACT_ATOMS: atom_id res chain seq x y z
N MET A 1 6.72 51.36 -89.33
CA MET A 1 5.87 50.23 -88.89
C MET A 1 6.16 50.00 -87.40
N LYS A 2 5.26 50.41 -86.52
CA LYS A 2 5.44 50.37 -85.04
C LYS A 2 4.79 49.11 -84.53
N ILE A 3 5.57 48.27 -83.87
CA ILE A 3 5.09 47.10 -83.18
C ILE A 3 4.90 47.47 -81.71
N LYS A 4 3.68 47.31 -81.16
CA LYS A 4 3.35 47.53 -79.75
C LYS A 4 3.76 46.31 -78.93
N SER A 5 4.54 46.50 -77.87
CA SER A 5 4.77 45.53 -76.84
C SER A 5 3.55 45.44 -75.89
N ILE A 6 3.07 44.22 -75.67
CA ILE A 6 2.03 43.94 -74.73
C ILE A 6 2.70 43.46 -73.40
N SER A 7 2.40 44.23 -72.36
CA SER A 7 2.82 43.93 -70.98
C SER A 7 1.94 42.78 -70.45
N LEU A 8 2.60 41.63 -70.18
CA LEU A 8 2.00 40.48 -69.49
C LEU A 8 2.81 40.24 -68.19
N GLY A 9 2.35 40.78 -67.10
CA GLY A 9 3.11 40.65 -65.88
C GLY A 9 2.46 41.33 -64.72
N ARG A 10 1.25 40.90 -64.30
CA ARG A 10 0.75 41.32 -62.93
C ARG A 10 -0.34 40.46 -62.32
N THR A 11 -0.54 39.20 -62.72
CA THR A 11 -1.65 38.39 -62.22
C THR A 11 -1.23 37.10 -61.58
N PHE A 12 0.06 36.86 -61.30
CA PHE A 12 0.55 35.57 -60.73
C PHE A 12 1.03 35.60 -59.28
N SER A 13 0.97 36.76 -58.62
CA SER A 13 1.53 36.92 -57.24
C SER A 13 0.51 36.89 -56.10
N ILE A 14 -0.77 36.84 -56.37
CA ILE A 14 -1.80 36.93 -55.31
C ILE A 14 -2.35 35.54 -54.87
N THR A 15 -2.19 34.50 -55.69
CA THR A 15 -2.76 33.18 -55.44
C THR A 15 -1.86 32.30 -54.57
N PHE A 16 -0.59 32.65 -54.33
CA PHE A 16 0.36 31.82 -53.56
C PHE A 16 0.41 32.14 -52.07
N VAL A 17 -0.14 33.27 -51.61
CA VAL A 17 -0.15 33.71 -50.19
C VAL A 17 -1.34 33.15 -49.44
N SER A 18 -2.45 32.74 -50.12
CA SER A 18 -3.64 32.22 -49.45
C SER A 18 -3.59 30.74 -49.05
N VAL A 19 -2.60 29.96 -49.54
CA VAL A 19 -2.46 28.52 -49.20
C VAL A 19 -1.57 28.29 -47.98
N LEU A 20 -0.76 29.26 -47.57
CA LEU A 20 0.16 29.12 -46.39
C LEU A 20 -0.50 29.49 -45.07
N LEU A 21 -1.74 29.96 -45.01
CA LEU A 21 -2.42 30.32 -43.78
C LEU A 21 -3.40 29.24 -43.24
N SER A 22 -3.54 28.11 -43.95
CA SER A 22 -4.45 27.04 -43.56
C SER A 22 -3.77 25.87 -42.77
N VAL A 23 -2.49 25.99 -42.47
CA VAL A 23 -1.74 24.99 -41.64
C VAL A 23 -1.50 25.60 -40.28
N SER A 24 -2.54 25.76 -39.52
CA SER A 24 -2.32 26.03 -38.11
C SER A 24 -3.62 25.89 -37.32
N PHE A 25 -3.50 25.21 -36.25
CA PHE A 25 -4.48 24.85 -35.23
C PHE A 25 -5.11 23.46 -35.44
N ILE A 26 -4.27 22.43 -35.64
CA ILE A 26 -4.51 21.22 -34.90
C ILE A 26 -4.09 21.58 -33.48
N SER A 27 -4.94 22.34 -32.78
CA SER A 27 -4.93 22.40 -31.35
C SER A 27 -5.13 20.95 -30.93
N ASN A 28 -4.06 20.25 -30.55
CA ASN A 28 -4.20 19.05 -29.74
C ASN A 28 -5.00 19.50 -28.52
N ALA A 29 -6.30 19.37 -28.60
CA ALA A 29 -7.16 19.35 -27.46
C ALA A 29 -6.65 18.12 -26.66
N GLN A 30 -5.67 18.36 -25.80
CA GLN A 30 -5.13 17.35 -24.89
C GLN A 30 -6.33 16.81 -24.14
N GLU A 31 -6.78 15.61 -24.52
CA GLU A 31 -7.98 15.00 -23.92
C GLU A 31 -7.85 15.13 -22.42
N LYS A 32 -8.85 15.77 -21.81
CA LYS A 32 -8.83 16.11 -20.39
C LYS A 32 -8.73 14.82 -19.57
N PHE A 33 -7.57 14.54 -19.01
CA PHE A 33 -7.39 13.39 -18.12
C PHE A 33 -8.12 13.60 -16.78
N PRO A 34 -8.86 12.58 -16.30
CA PRO A 34 -9.26 11.34 -16.97
C PRO A 34 -10.55 11.51 -17.80
N ASN A 35 -10.68 10.74 -18.91
CA ASN A 35 -11.87 10.70 -19.77
C ASN A 35 -12.52 9.30 -19.79
N LYS A 36 -11.94 8.32 -19.09
CA LYS A 36 -12.44 6.94 -18.97
C LYS A 36 -12.15 6.42 -17.55
N PRO A 37 -12.76 5.29 -17.13
CA PRO A 37 -12.50 4.69 -15.83
C PRO A 37 -11.01 4.36 -15.60
N ILE A 38 -10.57 4.56 -14.35
CA ILE A 38 -9.22 4.25 -13.87
C ILE A 38 -9.28 2.94 -13.10
N LYS A 39 -8.35 2.04 -13.37
CA LYS A 39 -8.18 0.79 -12.63
C LYS A 39 -7.20 0.97 -11.48
N LEU A 40 -7.60 0.64 -10.25
CA LEU A 40 -6.74 0.57 -9.09
C LEU A 40 -6.48 -0.89 -8.75
N VAL A 41 -5.30 -1.39 -9.14
CA VAL A 41 -4.88 -2.76 -8.86
C VAL A 41 -4.52 -2.87 -7.38
N VAL A 42 -5.19 -3.78 -6.68
CA VAL A 42 -4.91 -4.14 -5.29
C VAL A 42 -4.27 -5.53 -5.28
N PRO A 43 -2.98 -5.67 -4.91
CA PRO A 43 -2.25 -6.94 -5.01
C PRO A 43 -2.59 -7.92 -3.87
N TYR A 44 -3.86 -7.93 -3.43
CA TYR A 44 -4.38 -8.76 -2.34
C TYR A 44 -5.77 -9.30 -2.69
N ALA A 45 -6.15 -10.38 -2.00
CA ALA A 45 -7.51 -10.88 -2.05
C ALA A 45 -8.50 -9.87 -1.46
N PRO A 46 -9.77 -9.85 -1.92
CA PRO A 46 -10.81 -9.01 -1.34
C PRO A 46 -11.06 -9.28 0.14
N GLY A 47 -11.50 -8.24 0.89
CA GLY A 47 -12.01 -8.34 2.26
C GLY A 47 -11.02 -8.07 3.39
N ALA A 48 -9.71 -7.99 3.10
CA ALA A 48 -8.71 -7.56 4.08
C ALA A 48 -8.68 -6.02 4.23
N ILE A 49 -8.02 -5.51 5.28
CA ILE A 49 -7.90 -4.06 5.56
C ILE A 49 -7.37 -3.28 4.35
N THR A 50 -6.41 -3.84 3.61
CA THR A 50 -5.84 -3.22 2.40
C THR A 50 -6.88 -3.05 1.29
N ASP A 51 -7.73 -4.05 1.06
CA ASP A 51 -8.82 -3.96 0.08
C ASP A 51 -9.88 -2.94 0.51
N THR A 52 -10.27 -2.96 1.79
CA THR A 52 -11.23 -2.00 2.33
C THR A 52 -10.71 -0.56 2.22
N ALA A 53 -9.45 -0.32 2.58
CA ALA A 53 -8.81 0.98 2.46
C ALA A 53 -8.72 1.46 1.00
N ALA A 54 -8.40 0.55 0.06
CA ALA A 54 -8.37 0.85 -1.37
C ALA A 54 -9.76 1.22 -1.91
N ARG A 55 -10.82 0.57 -1.46
CA ARG A 55 -12.20 0.89 -1.88
C ARG A 55 -12.66 2.24 -1.37
N ILE A 56 -12.35 2.57 -0.11
CA ILE A 56 -12.68 3.87 0.47
C ILE A 56 -12.01 5.00 -0.31
N ILE A 57 -10.71 4.91 -0.58
CA ILE A 57 -10.02 5.95 -1.34
C ILE A 57 -10.49 6.01 -2.80
N ALA A 58 -10.74 4.87 -3.45
CA ALA A 58 -11.22 4.79 -4.81
C ALA A 58 -12.59 5.48 -5.00
N GLU A 59 -13.52 5.27 -4.09
CA GLU A 59 -14.84 5.92 -4.09
C GLU A 59 -14.70 7.45 -4.07
N HIS A 60 -13.95 7.99 -3.12
CA HIS A 60 -13.77 9.43 -2.98
C HIS A 60 -12.91 10.05 -4.10
N MET A 61 -11.90 9.33 -4.60
CA MET A 61 -11.17 9.77 -5.79
C MET A 61 -12.04 9.79 -7.04
N SER A 62 -12.99 8.86 -7.18
CA SER A 62 -13.95 8.86 -8.30
C SER A 62 -14.73 10.17 -8.34
N ASN A 63 -15.20 10.65 -7.20
CA ASN A 63 -15.91 11.92 -7.09
C ASN A 63 -15.01 13.11 -7.47
N ALA A 64 -13.77 13.15 -6.97
CA ALA A 64 -12.82 14.22 -7.25
C ALA A 64 -12.37 14.25 -8.72
N LEU A 65 -12.28 13.08 -9.37
CA LEU A 65 -11.83 12.96 -10.76
C LEU A 65 -12.97 13.10 -11.78
N GLY A 66 -14.22 12.87 -11.38
CA GLY A 66 -15.38 12.80 -12.28
C GLY A 66 -15.38 11.55 -13.17
N GLN A 67 -14.57 10.55 -12.85
CA GLN A 67 -14.49 9.26 -13.54
C GLN A 67 -14.35 8.13 -12.50
N PRO A 68 -14.94 6.96 -12.74
CA PRO A 68 -14.83 5.83 -11.80
C PRO A 68 -13.39 5.40 -11.59
N VAL A 69 -12.99 5.22 -10.32
CA VAL A 69 -11.78 4.49 -9.91
C VAL A 69 -12.23 3.12 -9.44
N VAL A 70 -11.89 2.07 -10.21
CA VAL A 70 -12.39 0.72 -10.02
C VAL A 70 -11.31 -0.16 -9.40
N VAL A 71 -11.59 -0.73 -8.23
CA VAL A 71 -10.68 -1.67 -7.56
C VAL A 71 -10.65 -3.00 -8.31
N ASP A 72 -9.45 -3.46 -8.67
CA ASP A 72 -9.15 -4.74 -9.32
C ASP A 72 -8.20 -5.56 -8.44
N ASN A 73 -8.71 -6.57 -7.74
CA ASN A 73 -7.93 -7.41 -6.85
C ASN A 73 -7.09 -8.42 -7.64
N ARG A 74 -5.76 -8.32 -7.57
CA ARG A 74 -4.78 -9.19 -8.24
C ARG A 74 -3.78 -9.75 -7.23
N GLY A 75 -4.29 -10.54 -6.31
CA GLY A 75 -3.48 -11.22 -5.30
C GLY A 75 -2.67 -12.38 -5.87
N GLY A 76 -1.72 -12.86 -5.07
CA GLY A 76 -0.91 -14.04 -5.35
C GLY A 76 0.60 -13.80 -5.35
N ALA A 77 1.38 -14.86 -5.14
CA ALA A 77 2.83 -14.86 -5.07
C ALA A 77 3.41 -13.74 -4.17
N GLY A 78 2.84 -13.53 -2.99
CA GLY A 78 3.31 -12.48 -2.06
C GLY A 78 3.22 -11.06 -2.65
N THR A 79 2.15 -10.75 -3.39
CA THR A 79 1.88 -9.48 -4.09
C THR A 79 2.54 -9.30 -5.47
N ARG A 80 3.50 -10.17 -5.85
CA ARG A 80 4.28 -10.06 -7.10
C ARG A 80 3.39 -10.00 -8.35
N ILE A 81 2.27 -10.76 -8.41
CA ILE A 81 1.38 -10.80 -9.58
C ILE A 81 0.78 -9.42 -9.86
N GLY A 82 0.19 -8.76 -8.86
CA GLY A 82 -0.41 -7.45 -9.03
C GLY A 82 0.61 -6.36 -9.33
N MET A 83 1.78 -6.41 -8.69
CA MET A 83 2.86 -5.46 -8.94
C MET A 83 3.40 -5.58 -10.36
N GLN A 84 3.71 -6.81 -10.82
CA GLN A 84 4.19 -7.04 -12.18
C GLN A 84 3.18 -6.60 -13.24
N LEU A 85 1.89 -6.85 -13.02
CA LEU A 85 0.82 -6.38 -13.91
C LEU A 85 0.91 -4.85 -14.11
N VAL A 86 1.08 -4.08 -13.03
CA VAL A 86 1.13 -2.62 -13.13
C VAL A 86 2.46 -2.16 -13.69
N ALA A 87 3.59 -2.74 -13.29
CA ALA A 87 4.91 -2.40 -13.82
C ALA A 87 5.00 -2.51 -15.34
N THR A 88 4.23 -3.44 -15.94
CA THR A 88 4.18 -3.67 -17.39
C THR A 88 2.98 -3.01 -18.09
N SER A 89 2.14 -2.27 -17.36
CA SER A 89 0.99 -1.55 -17.93
C SER A 89 1.41 -0.25 -18.62
N PRO A 90 0.58 0.27 -19.56
CA PRO A 90 0.83 1.59 -20.17
C PRO A 90 0.95 2.69 -19.11
N ALA A 91 1.93 3.58 -19.28
CA ALA A 91 2.19 4.72 -18.40
C ALA A 91 1.27 5.92 -18.72
N ASP A 92 -0.04 5.67 -18.81
CA ASP A 92 -1.06 6.67 -19.21
C ASP A 92 -1.92 7.16 -18.03
N GLY A 93 -1.71 6.61 -16.83
CA GLY A 93 -2.44 6.95 -15.61
C GLY A 93 -3.77 6.22 -15.43
N TYR A 94 -4.17 5.32 -16.32
CA TYR A 94 -5.41 4.56 -16.21
C TYR A 94 -5.26 3.20 -15.52
N THR A 95 -4.04 2.78 -15.22
CA THR A 95 -3.77 1.63 -14.36
C THR A 95 -2.87 2.06 -13.22
N LEU A 96 -3.38 1.97 -12.00
CA LEU A 96 -2.68 2.37 -10.78
C LEU A 96 -2.43 1.15 -9.90
N LEU A 97 -1.44 1.23 -9.04
CA LEU A 97 -1.13 0.23 -8.01
C LEU A 97 -1.47 0.80 -6.63
N TYR A 98 -2.23 0.08 -5.84
CA TYR A 98 -2.32 0.30 -4.41
C TYR A 98 -1.09 -0.32 -3.74
N VAL A 99 -0.24 0.52 -3.19
CA VAL A 99 1.04 0.13 -2.58
C VAL A 99 0.96 0.15 -1.06
N ASN A 100 1.77 -0.69 -0.41
CA ASN A 100 1.99 -0.62 1.02
C ASN A 100 3.39 -1.10 1.42
N SER A 101 3.74 -1.04 2.71
CA SER A 101 5.04 -1.48 3.23
C SER A 101 5.37 -2.95 2.91
N ILE A 102 4.37 -3.80 2.64
CA ILE A 102 4.62 -5.18 2.24
C ILE A 102 5.09 -5.24 0.79
N THR A 103 4.44 -4.50 -0.12
CA THR A 103 4.79 -4.49 -1.55
C THR A 103 6.18 -3.91 -1.81
N HIS A 104 6.56 -2.84 -1.10
CA HIS A 104 7.81 -2.13 -1.31
C HIS A 104 8.87 -2.37 -0.23
N GLY A 105 8.53 -3.02 0.87
CA GLY A 105 9.46 -3.34 1.97
C GLY A 105 9.67 -4.83 2.15
N THR A 106 8.67 -5.52 2.71
CA THR A 106 8.79 -6.94 3.08
C THR A 106 9.04 -7.83 1.86
N MET A 107 8.22 -7.70 0.81
CA MET A 107 8.31 -8.56 -0.37
C MET A 107 9.67 -8.47 -1.06
N PRO A 108 10.24 -7.28 -1.34
CA PRO A 108 11.60 -7.19 -1.89
C PRO A 108 12.67 -7.74 -0.94
N ALA A 109 12.55 -7.48 0.37
CA ALA A 109 13.52 -7.94 1.36
C ALA A 109 13.61 -9.47 1.41
N MET A 110 12.50 -10.18 1.16
CA MET A 110 12.38 -11.63 1.22
C MET A 110 12.51 -12.32 -0.14
N SER A 111 12.64 -11.59 -1.25
CA SER A 111 12.74 -12.17 -2.59
C SER A 111 14.19 -12.41 -3.00
N LYS A 112 14.47 -13.58 -3.59
CA LYS A 112 15.75 -13.87 -4.24
C LYS A 112 15.91 -13.11 -5.56
N SER A 113 14.82 -12.99 -6.32
CA SER A 113 14.75 -12.26 -7.59
C SER A 113 13.35 -11.71 -7.82
N LEU A 114 13.26 -10.60 -8.54
CA LEU A 114 12.02 -10.00 -8.99
C LEU A 114 12.08 -9.74 -10.48
N ALA A 115 10.94 -9.88 -11.17
CA ALA A 115 10.83 -9.57 -12.60
C ALA A 115 10.65 -8.06 -12.86
N PHE A 116 10.66 -7.24 -11.82
CA PHE A 116 10.51 -5.78 -11.84
C PHE A 116 11.34 -5.15 -10.71
N ASP A 117 11.65 -3.87 -10.86
CA ASP A 117 12.28 -3.07 -9.80
C ASP A 117 11.18 -2.41 -8.96
N PRO A 118 11.07 -2.70 -7.64
CA PRO A 118 9.99 -2.19 -6.79
C PRO A 118 10.03 -0.67 -6.60
N VAL A 119 11.08 0.01 -7.01
CA VAL A 119 11.21 1.48 -6.92
C VAL A 119 11.18 2.11 -8.31
N LYS A 120 12.01 1.63 -9.25
CA LYS A 120 12.22 2.29 -10.54
C LYS A 120 11.06 2.09 -11.52
N ASP A 121 10.31 0.99 -11.42
CA ASP A 121 9.22 0.68 -12.34
C ASP A 121 7.90 1.34 -11.93
N PHE A 122 7.91 2.12 -10.85
CA PHE A 122 6.72 2.81 -10.34
C PHE A 122 6.98 4.30 -10.12
N ALA A 123 5.97 5.12 -10.45
CA ALA A 123 5.92 6.54 -10.15
C ALA A 123 4.99 6.76 -8.95
N PRO A 124 5.49 7.19 -7.78
CA PRO A 124 4.66 7.50 -6.61
C PRO A 124 3.64 8.59 -6.92
N ILE A 125 2.42 8.47 -6.38
CA ILE A 125 1.35 9.47 -6.52
C ILE A 125 1.08 10.16 -5.18
N ALA A 126 0.67 9.41 -4.16
CA ALA A 126 0.36 9.97 -2.85
C ALA A 126 0.48 8.91 -1.76
N PRO A 127 1.02 9.25 -0.58
CA PRO A 127 0.79 8.47 0.64
C PRO A 127 -0.66 8.69 1.09
N LEU A 128 -1.28 7.67 1.67
CA LEU A 128 -2.70 7.72 2.04
C LEU A 128 -2.92 7.52 3.53
N PHE A 129 -2.60 6.34 4.01
CA PHE A 129 -2.88 5.87 5.36
C PHE A 129 -1.65 5.15 5.93
N TRP A 130 -1.65 5.01 7.26
CA TRP A 130 -0.88 3.96 7.91
C TRP A 130 -1.73 3.30 8.99
N TYR A 131 -1.44 2.06 9.29
CA TYR A 131 -1.95 1.35 10.45
C TYR A 131 -0.86 0.49 11.06
N ALA A 132 -1.11 -0.07 12.22
CA ALA A 132 -0.19 -1.00 12.85
C ALA A 132 -0.89 -2.32 13.19
N ASN A 133 -0.15 -3.41 13.07
CA ASN A 133 -0.64 -4.69 13.54
C ASN A 133 -0.70 -4.70 15.06
N ILE A 134 -1.68 -5.43 15.60
CA ILE A 134 -1.91 -5.64 17.01
C ILE A 134 -1.55 -7.09 17.33
N PHE A 135 -0.71 -7.32 18.32
CA PHE A 135 -0.41 -8.65 18.77
C PHE A 135 -1.56 -9.18 19.63
N LEU A 136 -2.25 -10.15 19.09
CA LEU A 136 -3.47 -10.75 19.64
C LEU A 136 -3.19 -12.20 20.04
N CYS A 137 -3.71 -12.64 21.18
CA CYS A 137 -3.60 -14.03 21.57
C CYS A 137 -4.94 -14.60 22.03
N ASN A 138 -5.07 -15.91 21.96
CA ASN A 138 -6.18 -16.65 22.56
C ASN A 138 -6.22 -16.40 24.07
N PRO A 139 -7.39 -16.32 24.71
CA PRO A 139 -7.54 -16.13 26.16
C PRO A 139 -6.84 -17.20 27.02
N SER A 140 -6.59 -18.40 26.49
CA SER A 140 -5.84 -19.46 27.18
C SER A 140 -4.37 -19.13 27.45
N VAL A 141 -3.78 -18.16 26.73
CA VAL A 141 -2.44 -17.64 27.04
C VAL A 141 -2.49 -16.92 28.40
N SER A 142 -1.79 -17.43 29.40
CA SER A 142 -1.86 -16.96 30.79
C SER A 142 -1.21 -15.59 31.01
N ALA A 143 -0.28 -15.17 30.16
CA ALA A 143 0.36 -13.86 30.22
C ALA A 143 -0.67 -12.71 30.17
N LYS A 144 -0.39 -11.63 30.93
CA LYS A 144 -1.25 -10.44 31.01
C LYS A 144 -0.71 -9.25 30.20
N ASN A 145 0.57 -9.30 29.86
CA ASN A 145 1.28 -8.25 29.13
C ASN A 145 2.45 -8.84 28.33
N ILE A 146 3.08 -8.01 27.49
CA ILE A 146 4.20 -8.43 26.62
C ILE A 146 5.40 -8.94 27.45
N GLN A 147 5.71 -8.36 28.59
CA GLN A 147 6.87 -8.77 29.41
C GLN A 147 6.67 -10.16 30.03
N GLU A 148 5.46 -10.44 30.52
CA GLU A 148 5.10 -11.77 31.00
C GLU A 148 5.12 -12.80 29.87
N LEU A 149 4.64 -12.43 28.67
CA LEU A 149 4.66 -13.29 27.50
C LEU A 149 6.10 -13.61 27.06
N ILE A 150 6.99 -12.61 27.04
CA ILE A 150 8.42 -12.80 26.74
C ILE A 150 9.06 -13.72 27.78
N THR A 151 8.77 -13.50 29.05
CA THR A 151 9.29 -14.33 30.15
C THR A 151 8.83 -15.77 29.99
N PHE A 152 7.54 -15.99 29.75
CA PHE A 152 6.97 -17.32 29.52
C PHE A 152 7.59 -18.01 28.31
N ALA A 153 7.72 -17.28 27.18
CA ALA A 153 8.31 -17.84 25.96
C ALA A 153 9.76 -18.23 26.11
N LYS A 154 10.56 -17.47 26.89
CA LYS A 154 11.96 -17.80 27.20
C LYS A 154 12.09 -19.06 28.07
N GLN A 155 11.19 -19.22 29.03
CA GLN A 155 11.17 -20.39 29.91
C GLN A 155 10.59 -21.64 29.25
N ASN A 156 9.78 -21.46 28.22
CA ASN A 156 9.08 -22.52 27.53
C ASN A 156 9.24 -22.39 26.00
N PRO A 157 10.44 -22.64 25.46
CA PRO A 157 10.66 -22.59 24.01
C PRO A 157 9.66 -23.46 23.25
N ASP A 158 9.19 -22.98 22.10
CA ASP A 158 8.25 -23.64 21.19
C ASP A 158 6.84 -23.92 21.76
N LYS A 159 6.51 -23.47 22.99
CA LYS A 159 5.17 -23.62 23.58
C LYS A 159 4.17 -22.59 23.05
N LEU A 160 4.65 -21.39 22.72
CA LEU A 160 3.82 -20.39 22.05
C LEU A 160 3.94 -20.54 20.54
N THR A 161 2.80 -20.37 19.88
CA THR A 161 2.69 -20.40 18.42
C THR A 161 2.10 -19.10 17.90
N ASN A 162 2.54 -18.68 16.74
CA ASN A 162 2.04 -17.48 16.03
C ASN A 162 1.49 -17.90 14.67
N ALA A 163 0.19 -17.71 14.44
CA ALA A 163 -0.43 -17.95 13.14
C ALA A 163 -0.04 -16.86 12.16
N THR A 164 0.35 -17.24 10.94
CA THR A 164 0.71 -16.32 9.86
C THR A 164 -0.11 -16.58 8.61
N ALA A 165 -0.21 -15.60 7.73
CA ALA A 165 -0.92 -15.72 6.45
C ALA A 165 -0.11 -16.47 5.37
N GLY A 166 0.96 -17.15 5.77
CA GLY A 166 1.88 -17.90 4.92
C GLY A 166 3.32 -17.41 5.04
N PRO A 167 4.28 -18.20 4.56
CA PRO A 167 5.68 -17.80 4.53
C PRO A 167 5.83 -16.47 3.79
N GLY A 168 6.69 -15.60 4.30
CA GLY A 168 6.95 -14.28 3.69
C GLY A 168 5.82 -13.27 3.82
N SER A 169 4.72 -13.60 4.49
CA SER A 169 3.66 -12.63 4.77
C SER A 169 4.11 -11.56 5.77
N GLY A 170 3.39 -10.41 5.80
CA GLY A 170 3.65 -9.39 6.81
C GLY A 170 3.56 -9.91 8.24
N HIS A 171 2.64 -10.85 8.52
CA HIS A 171 2.50 -11.49 9.84
C HIS A 171 3.72 -12.38 10.19
N ASP A 172 4.27 -13.07 9.20
CA ASP A 172 5.46 -13.89 9.37
C ASP A 172 6.69 -13.03 9.64
N PHE A 173 6.83 -11.96 8.87
CA PHE A 173 7.92 -11.00 9.03
C PHE A 173 7.91 -10.32 10.40
N ILE A 174 6.74 -9.80 10.83
CA ILE A 174 6.63 -9.08 12.12
C ILE A 174 6.85 -10.01 13.31
N GLY A 175 6.39 -11.27 13.22
CA GLY A 175 6.66 -12.29 14.23
C GLY A 175 8.14 -12.66 14.30
N SER A 176 8.82 -12.82 13.17
CA SER A 176 10.26 -13.07 13.09
C SER A 176 11.07 -11.91 13.69
N PHE A 177 10.65 -10.67 13.41
CA PHE A 177 11.26 -9.48 14.00
C PHE A 177 11.08 -9.45 15.52
N PHE A 178 9.87 -9.79 16.03
CA PHE A 178 9.63 -9.88 17.46
C PHE A 178 10.52 -10.93 18.11
N ASN A 179 10.61 -12.12 17.53
CA ASN A 179 11.49 -13.19 18.03
C ASN A 179 12.95 -12.72 18.10
N SER A 180 13.44 -12.07 17.03
CA SER A 180 14.82 -11.56 16.95
C SER A 180 15.11 -10.51 18.03
N MET A 181 14.22 -9.52 18.18
CA MET A 181 14.43 -8.41 19.13
C MET A 181 14.35 -8.83 20.59
N THR A 182 13.49 -9.81 20.89
CA THR A 182 13.25 -10.24 22.29
C THR A 182 14.04 -11.47 22.70
N GLY A 183 14.66 -12.15 21.74
CA GLY A 183 15.38 -13.40 21.96
C GLY A 183 14.47 -14.56 22.36
N VAL A 184 13.17 -14.49 22.04
CA VAL A 184 12.23 -15.60 22.24
C VAL A 184 12.17 -16.48 21.00
N LYS A 185 11.59 -17.67 21.16
CA LYS A 185 11.31 -18.61 20.09
C LYS A 185 9.82 -18.94 20.08
N ILE A 186 9.02 -18.10 19.41
CA ILE A 186 7.61 -18.37 19.12
C ILE A 186 7.53 -19.04 17.75
N LEU A 187 6.96 -20.24 17.71
CA LEU A 187 6.88 -21.03 16.48
C LEU A 187 5.83 -20.44 15.51
N HIS A 188 6.21 -20.21 14.25
CA HIS A 188 5.28 -19.76 13.24
C HIS A 188 4.54 -20.95 12.60
N VAL A 189 3.21 -20.84 12.52
CA VAL A 189 2.33 -21.78 11.84
C VAL A 189 1.71 -21.08 10.64
N HIS A 190 2.03 -21.57 9.45
CA HIS A 190 1.67 -20.92 8.19
C HIS A 190 0.33 -21.41 7.64
N TYR A 191 -0.55 -20.47 7.31
CA TYR A 191 -1.86 -20.70 6.71
C TYR A 191 -1.93 -20.14 5.30
N LYS A 192 -2.96 -20.53 4.53
CA LYS A 192 -3.25 -19.97 3.21
C LYS A 192 -4.07 -18.66 3.33
N GLY A 193 -3.58 -17.73 4.18
CA GLY A 193 -4.21 -16.43 4.42
C GLY A 193 -4.59 -16.18 5.88
N GLY A 194 -4.96 -14.94 6.20
CA GLY A 194 -5.29 -14.51 7.57
C GLY A 194 -6.59 -15.08 8.13
N GLY A 195 -7.58 -15.36 7.27
CA GLY A 195 -8.87 -15.90 7.72
C GLY A 195 -8.74 -17.25 8.43
N PRO A 196 -8.22 -18.30 7.78
CA PRO A 196 -7.96 -19.60 8.42
C PRO A 196 -7.05 -19.49 9.64
N ALA A 197 -6.01 -18.65 9.57
CA ALA A 197 -5.11 -18.39 10.69
C ALA A 197 -5.86 -17.87 11.93
N LEU A 198 -6.75 -16.89 11.76
CA LEU A 198 -7.55 -16.33 12.84
C LEU A 198 -8.52 -17.36 13.45
N GLN A 199 -9.14 -18.21 12.63
CA GLN A 199 -10.06 -19.24 13.12
C GLN A 199 -9.36 -20.21 14.08
N ASP A 200 -8.14 -20.65 13.75
CA ASP A 200 -7.38 -21.56 14.59
C ASP A 200 -6.89 -20.91 15.89
N VAL A 201 -6.61 -19.60 15.88
CA VAL A 201 -6.34 -18.85 17.13
C VAL A 201 -7.61 -18.74 17.98
N LEU A 202 -8.76 -18.46 17.38
CA LEU A 202 -10.05 -18.41 18.10
C LEU A 202 -10.43 -19.77 18.71
N ALA A 203 -10.12 -20.86 18.02
CA ALA A 203 -10.34 -22.22 18.52
C ALA A 203 -9.32 -22.65 19.62
N GLY A 204 -8.25 -21.87 19.82
CA GLY A 204 -7.19 -22.18 20.78
C GLY A 204 -6.16 -23.22 20.30
N HIS A 205 -6.19 -23.59 19.02
CA HIS A 205 -5.18 -24.48 18.43
C HIS A 205 -3.82 -23.78 18.29
N ILE A 206 -3.85 -22.46 18.03
CA ILE A 206 -2.68 -21.59 17.94
C ILE A 206 -2.78 -20.49 18.99
N SER A 207 -1.63 -20.13 19.62
CA SER A 207 -1.59 -19.20 20.73
C SER A 207 -1.93 -17.75 20.30
N CYS A 208 -1.29 -17.24 19.25
CA CYS A 208 -1.32 -15.82 18.91
C CYS A 208 -1.34 -15.57 17.41
N ILE A 209 -1.67 -14.32 17.02
CA ILE A 209 -1.65 -13.81 15.65
C ILE A 209 -1.39 -12.29 15.70
N TYR A 210 -0.81 -11.74 14.65
CA TYR A 210 -0.86 -10.30 14.38
C TYR A 210 -2.13 -9.98 13.60
N GLY A 211 -2.99 -9.13 14.15
CA GLY A 211 -4.24 -8.67 13.53
C GLY A 211 -4.26 -7.16 13.33
N ASP A 212 -5.42 -6.63 13.00
CA ASP A 212 -5.68 -5.20 12.78
C ASP A 212 -6.96 -4.73 13.52
N GLY A 213 -7.42 -3.51 13.27
CA GLY A 213 -8.60 -2.92 13.89
C GLY A 213 -9.88 -3.74 13.75
N ASN A 214 -10.00 -4.60 12.73
CA ASN A 214 -11.15 -5.47 12.53
C ASN A 214 -11.31 -6.53 13.64
N ALA A 215 -10.25 -6.79 14.42
CA ALA A 215 -10.30 -7.71 15.54
C ALA A 215 -11.01 -7.14 16.79
N LYS A 216 -11.35 -5.83 16.81
CA LYS A 216 -11.96 -5.17 17.98
C LYS A 216 -13.20 -5.88 18.52
N PRO A 217 -14.19 -6.30 17.71
CA PRO A 217 -15.35 -7.03 18.22
C PRO A 217 -14.99 -8.36 18.92
N LEU A 218 -13.92 -9.02 18.47
CA LEU A 218 -13.45 -10.29 19.07
C LEU A 218 -12.76 -10.04 20.42
N VAL A 219 -12.02 -8.95 20.52
CA VAL A 219 -11.39 -8.53 21.77
C VAL A 219 -12.43 -8.07 22.78
N ASP A 220 -13.42 -7.26 22.38
CA ASP A 220 -14.51 -6.81 23.24
C ASP A 220 -15.38 -7.97 23.74
N ALA A 221 -15.57 -9.00 22.92
CA ALA A 221 -16.26 -10.23 23.29
C ALA A 221 -15.40 -11.20 24.16
N GLY A 222 -14.15 -10.83 24.48
CA GLY A 222 -13.23 -11.66 25.26
C GLY A 222 -12.73 -12.92 24.52
N LYS A 223 -12.95 -13.01 23.20
CA LYS A 223 -12.47 -14.13 22.37
C LYS A 223 -10.99 -14.02 22.01
N LEU A 224 -10.41 -12.84 22.12
CA LEU A 224 -9.00 -12.55 21.97
C LEU A 224 -8.53 -11.58 23.05
N LYS A 225 -7.25 -11.65 23.41
CA LYS A 225 -6.55 -10.65 24.22
C LYS A 225 -5.64 -9.82 23.33
N ALA A 226 -5.73 -8.48 23.42
CA ALA A 226 -4.81 -7.58 22.74
C ALA A 226 -3.65 -7.22 23.70
N PHE A 227 -2.42 -7.47 23.27
CA PHE A 227 -1.22 -7.30 24.11
C PHE A 227 -0.50 -5.99 23.83
N ALA A 228 -0.21 -5.70 22.54
CA ALA A 228 0.46 -4.48 22.13
C ALA A 228 0.23 -4.19 20.65
N THR A 229 0.30 -2.90 20.27
CA THR A 229 0.36 -2.50 18.87
C THR A 229 1.81 -2.38 18.39
N ALA A 230 2.06 -2.80 17.17
CA ALA A 230 3.38 -2.74 16.52
C ALA A 230 3.70 -1.37 15.89
N GLY A 231 2.90 -0.35 16.15
CA GLY A 231 3.05 0.99 15.57
C GLY A 231 3.86 1.95 16.43
N PRO A 232 4.11 3.16 15.89
CA PRO A 232 4.80 4.25 16.61
C PRO A 232 3.90 4.91 17.68
N ALA A 233 2.60 4.67 17.62
CA ALA A 233 1.60 5.16 18.56
C ALA A 233 0.55 4.09 18.80
N ARG A 234 -0.28 4.26 19.84
CA ARG A 234 -1.41 3.39 20.11
C ARG A 234 -2.43 3.47 18.99
N ASP A 235 -3.06 2.33 18.72
CA ASP A 235 -4.09 2.24 17.68
C ASP A 235 -5.36 2.98 18.14
N PRO A 236 -5.99 3.82 17.29
CA PRO A 236 -7.19 4.57 17.67
C PRO A 236 -8.40 3.68 18.01
N VAL A 237 -8.46 2.45 17.47
CA VAL A 237 -9.51 1.47 17.77
C VAL A 237 -9.20 0.75 19.11
N PHE A 238 -7.93 0.70 19.52
CA PHE A 238 -7.45 0.08 20.76
C PHE A 238 -6.67 1.07 21.64
N PRO A 239 -7.25 2.19 22.09
CA PRO A 239 -6.55 3.28 22.78
C PRO A 239 -5.92 2.85 24.12
N ASN A 240 -6.42 1.78 24.72
CA ASN A 240 -5.91 1.23 25.99
C ASN A 240 -4.81 0.17 25.78
N VAL A 241 -4.56 -0.28 24.55
CA VAL A 241 -3.50 -1.25 24.23
C VAL A 241 -2.20 -0.48 24.02
N PRO A 242 -1.14 -0.78 24.78
CA PRO A 242 0.15 -0.08 24.66
C PRO A 242 0.83 -0.42 23.33
N THR A 243 1.80 0.40 22.91
CA THR A 243 2.73 0.02 21.85
C THR A 243 3.73 -1.03 22.33
N MET A 244 4.40 -1.73 21.41
CA MET A 244 5.53 -2.62 21.75
C MET A 244 6.65 -1.84 22.47
N GLU A 245 6.91 -0.58 22.03
CA GLU A 245 7.88 0.32 22.66
C GLU A 245 7.50 0.65 24.10
N GLU A 246 6.24 1.05 24.36
CA GLU A 246 5.72 1.29 25.72
C GLU A 246 5.74 0.03 26.57
N SER A 247 5.60 -1.14 25.94
CA SER A 247 5.67 -2.46 26.60
C SER A 247 7.10 -2.93 26.85
N GLY A 248 8.12 -2.11 26.58
CA GLY A 248 9.53 -2.38 26.87
C GLY A 248 10.30 -3.10 25.75
N VAL A 249 9.72 -3.29 24.55
CA VAL A 249 10.44 -3.78 23.38
C VAL A 249 10.99 -2.58 22.61
N LYS A 250 12.11 -2.05 23.07
CA LYS A 250 12.73 -0.83 22.58
C LYS A 250 13.05 -0.89 21.08
N GLY A 251 12.66 0.15 20.32
CA GLY A 251 12.90 0.23 18.88
C GLY A 251 11.95 -0.62 18.03
N PHE A 252 10.94 -1.27 18.62
CA PHE A 252 9.95 -2.02 17.88
C PHE A 252 8.85 -1.09 17.35
N SER A 253 8.95 -0.72 16.07
CA SER A 253 7.92 0.07 15.38
C SER A 253 7.86 -0.31 13.91
N LEU A 254 6.77 -0.94 13.49
CA LEU A 254 6.51 -1.43 12.13
C LEU A 254 5.11 -0.99 11.66
N PRO A 255 4.89 0.31 11.39
CA PRO A 255 3.67 0.75 10.73
C PRO A 255 3.61 0.18 9.32
N ILE A 256 2.41 -0.12 8.86
CA ILE A 256 2.13 -0.49 7.47
C ILE A 256 1.63 0.77 6.76
N ASN A 257 2.51 1.38 5.99
CA ASN A 257 2.20 2.56 5.18
C ASN A 257 1.44 2.16 3.92
N HIS A 258 0.46 2.94 3.50
CA HIS A 258 -0.33 2.76 2.31
C HIS A 258 -0.21 3.97 1.38
N GLY A 259 -0.23 3.72 0.08
CA GLY A 259 -0.17 4.77 -0.94
C GLY A 259 -0.71 4.30 -2.28
N ILE A 260 -0.59 5.16 -3.27
CA ILE A 260 -0.92 4.87 -4.67
C ILE A 260 0.29 5.22 -5.53
N ALA A 261 0.61 4.36 -6.49
CA ALA A 261 1.62 4.58 -7.51
C ALA A 261 1.06 4.28 -8.91
N ALA A 262 1.71 4.82 -9.93
CA ALA A 262 1.46 4.51 -11.34
C ALA A 262 2.67 3.77 -11.94
N PRO A 263 2.59 3.23 -13.17
CA PRO A 263 3.77 2.80 -13.91
C PRO A 263 4.80 3.92 -14.08
N ALA A 264 6.07 3.59 -14.06
CA ALA A 264 7.14 4.55 -14.36
C ALA A 264 6.93 5.19 -15.75
N GLY A 265 7.29 6.48 -15.88
CA GLY A 265 7.08 7.22 -17.12
C GLY A 265 5.68 7.82 -17.29
N THR A 266 4.76 7.64 -16.33
CA THR A 266 3.46 8.35 -16.34
C THR A 266 3.69 9.87 -16.35
N PRO A 267 3.01 10.63 -17.25
CA PRO A 267 3.24 12.06 -17.41
C PRO A 267 3.02 12.86 -16.12
N ALA A 268 3.88 13.83 -15.85
CA ALA A 268 3.84 14.63 -14.61
C ALA A 268 2.48 15.32 -14.38
N ALA A 269 1.82 15.81 -15.42
CA ALA A 269 0.49 16.41 -15.30
C ALA A 269 -0.59 15.41 -14.85
N VAL A 270 -0.48 14.13 -15.28
CA VAL A 270 -1.35 13.04 -14.86
C VAL A 270 -1.10 12.70 -13.39
N LEU A 271 0.17 12.55 -12.99
CA LEU A 271 0.54 12.30 -11.58
C LEU A 271 0.04 13.43 -10.67
N ALA A 272 0.21 14.69 -11.07
CA ALA A 272 -0.27 15.84 -10.31
C ALA A 272 -1.79 15.83 -10.15
N ARG A 273 -2.55 15.50 -11.20
CA ARG A 273 -4.02 15.39 -11.14
C ARG A 273 -4.48 14.27 -10.21
N LEU A 274 -3.82 13.10 -10.27
CA LEU A 274 -4.09 11.96 -9.39
C LEU A 274 -3.72 12.27 -7.93
N ASN A 275 -2.58 12.91 -7.69
CA ASN A 275 -2.18 13.35 -6.35
C ASN A 275 -3.19 14.33 -5.75
N ALA A 276 -3.61 15.34 -6.52
CA ALA A 276 -4.61 16.30 -6.07
C ALA A 276 -5.93 15.60 -5.69
N ALA A 277 -6.41 14.66 -6.52
CA ALA A 277 -7.62 13.90 -6.26
C ALA A 277 -7.51 13.01 -5.00
N ALA A 278 -6.36 12.36 -4.78
CA ALA A 278 -6.13 11.55 -3.60
C ALA A 278 -6.13 12.41 -2.31
N ASN A 279 -5.43 13.56 -2.34
CA ASN A 279 -5.40 14.48 -1.18
C ASN A 279 -6.75 15.16 -0.92
N GLU A 280 -7.56 15.42 -1.95
CA GLU A 280 -8.93 15.91 -1.80
C GLU A 280 -9.84 14.84 -1.17
N ALA A 281 -9.73 13.59 -1.63
CA ALA A 281 -10.43 12.46 -1.06
C ALA A 281 -10.16 12.29 0.44
N LEU A 282 -8.90 12.37 0.86
CA LEU A 282 -8.49 12.23 2.27
C LEU A 282 -9.06 13.32 3.20
N LYS A 283 -9.51 14.47 2.66
CA LYS A 283 -10.14 15.54 3.43
C LYS A 283 -11.64 15.32 3.66
N GLN A 284 -12.26 14.37 2.96
CA GLN A 284 -13.69 14.13 3.06
C GLN A 284 -14.07 13.58 4.45
N PRO A 285 -15.04 14.20 5.17
CA PRO A 285 -15.41 13.76 6.52
C PRO A 285 -15.85 12.30 6.60
N ALA A 286 -16.59 11.82 5.59
CA ALA A 286 -17.06 10.44 5.54
C ALA A 286 -15.86 9.45 5.41
N LEU A 287 -14.86 9.76 4.58
CA LEU A 287 -13.63 8.96 4.47
C LEU A 287 -12.89 8.97 5.82
N GLN A 288 -12.74 10.15 6.44
CA GLN A 288 -12.03 10.28 7.71
C GLN A 288 -12.70 9.48 8.83
N GLN A 289 -14.04 9.50 8.89
CA GLN A 289 -14.79 8.70 9.85
C GLN A 289 -14.54 7.20 9.61
N ARG A 290 -14.67 6.75 8.35
CA ARG A 290 -14.49 5.35 8.01
C ARG A 290 -13.07 4.86 8.25
N ALA A 291 -12.06 5.70 7.97
CA ALA A 291 -10.67 5.41 8.27
C ALA A 291 -10.44 5.19 9.78
N ARG A 292 -10.98 6.07 10.63
CA ARG A 292 -10.89 5.91 12.10
C ARG A 292 -11.53 4.61 12.60
N GLU A 293 -12.70 4.25 12.07
CA GLU A 293 -13.39 2.99 12.43
C GLU A 293 -12.56 1.75 12.11
N LEU A 294 -11.68 1.84 11.11
CA LEU A 294 -10.79 0.77 10.68
C LEU A 294 -9.38 0.81 11.31
N GLY A 295 -9.10 1.79 12.18
CA GLY A 295 -7.75 1.99 12.74
C GLY A 295 -6.75 2.57 11.73
N LEU A 296 -7.22 3.15 10.62
CA LEU A 296 -6.38 3.78 9.63
C LEU A 296 -6.06 5.23 10.03
N ASN A 297 -4.79 5.55 10.12
CA ASN A 297 -4.32 6.91 10.35
C ASN A 297 -4.04 7.58 9.00
N ILE A 298 -4.67 8.73 8.77
CA ILE A 298 -4.52 9.48 7.51
C ILE A 298 -3.30 10.39 7.61
N TYR A 299 -2.49 10.47 6.55
CA TYR A 299 -1.44 11.47 6.51
C TYR A 299 -1.25 12.20 5.18
N GLY A 300 -1.66 11.66 4.03
CA GLY A 300 -1.61 12.36 2.75
C GLY A 300 -0.25 12.95 2.38
N GLY A 301 -0.18 13.68 1.28
CA GLY A 301 1.03 14.42 0.90
C GLY A 301 1.40 14.33 -0.57
N SER A 302 2.65 14.75 -0.87
CA SER A 302 3.18 14.80 -2.22
C SER A 302 3.72 13.44 -2.71
N PRO A 303 3.96 13.29 -4.02
CA PRO A 303 4.62 12.10 -4.57
C PRO A 303 6.00 11.85 -3.94
N GLU A 304 6.77 12.91 -3.65
CA GLU A 304 8.10 12.82 -3.04
C GLU A 304 8.02 12.25 -1.62
N LYS A 305 6.96 12.60 -0.87
CA LYS A 305 6.71 12.04 0.46
C LYS A 305 6.45 10.53 0.39
N LEU A 306 5.68 10.06 -0.60
CA LEU A 306 5.50 8.62 -0.79
C LEU A 306 6.79 7.94 -1.23
N ALA A 307 7.57 8.56 -2.11
CA ALA A 307 8.88 8.06 -2.52
C ALA A 307 9.83 7.91 -1.32
N GLN A 308 9.85 8.90 -0.43
CA GLN A 308 10.63 8.84 0.81
C GLN A 308 10.20 7.65 1.67
N VAL A 309 8.89 7.49 1.92
CA VAL A 309 8.33 6.38 2.72
C VAL A 309 8.69 5.02 2.11
N ILE A 310 8.58 4.87 0.78
CA ILE A 310 8.96 3.63 0.07
C ILE A 310 10.43 3.31 0.29
N ASN A 311 11.33 4.29 0.15
CA ASN A 311 12.76 4.08 0.33
C ASN A 311 13.11 3.76 1.80
N GLU A 312 12.49 4.43 2.75
CA GLU A 312 12.65 4.16 4.19
C GLU A 312 12.17 2.75 4.54
N ASP A 313 10.99 2.34 4.04
CA ASP A 313 10.47 1.00 4.23
C ASP A 313 11.41 -0.04 3.61
N LEU A 314 11.85 0.15 2.36
CA LEU A 314 12.76 -0.78 1.69
C LEU A 314 14.05 -0.99 2.50
N ALA A 315 14.68 0.09 2.94
CA ALA A 315 15.90 0.03 3.74
C ALA A 315 15.68 -0.63 5.11
N LYS A 316 14.59 -0.26 5.79
CA LYS A 316 14.21 -0.78 7.11
C LYS A 316 13.92 -2.27 7.06
N PHE A 317 13.07 -2.71 6.14
CA PHE A 317 12.70 -4.12 6.04
C PHE A 317 13.87 -5.00 5.56
N ALA A 318 14.74 -4.49 4.67
CA ALA A 318 15.96 -5.20 4.29
C ALA A 318 16.92 -5.37 5.48
N LYS A 319 17.09 -4.33 6.32
CA LYS A 319 17.88 -4.41 7.54
C LYS A 319 17.33 -5.45 8.51
N ILE A 320 16.01 -5.38 8.78
CA ILE A 320 15.33 -6.32 9.69
C ILE A 320 15.46 -7.76 9.17
N ALA A 321 15.22 -7.99 7.86
CA ALA A 321 15.34 -9.33 7.27
C ALA A 321 16.74 -9.92 7.49
N LYS A 322 17.77 -9.09 7.34
CA LYS A 322 19.17 -9.49 7.57
C LYS A 322 19.44 -9.79 9.05
N GLU A 323 19.04 -8.89 9.96
CA GLU A 323 19.29 -9.03 11.41
C GLU A 323 18.52 -10.19 12.04
N ALA A 324 17.28 -10.43 11.57
CA ALA A 324 16.45 -11.53 12.03
C ALA A 324 16.71 -12.86 11.29
N ASN A 325 17.70 -12.90 10.36
CA ASN A 325 18.01 -14.05 9.51
C ASN A 325 16.78 -14.63 8.79
N ILE A 326 15.89 -13.75 8.30
CA ILE A 326 14.69 -14.18 7.59
C ILE A 326 15.09 -14.71 6.21
N PRO A 327 14.73 -15.97 5.88
CA PRO A 327 15.15 -16.58 4.61
C PRO A 327 14.51 -15.86 3.41
N LYS A 328 15.28 -15.76 2.32
CA LYS A 328 14.73 -15.32 1.03
C LYS A 328 14.12 -16.49 0.27
N GLU A 329 12.99 -16.25 -0.36
CA GLU A 329 12.24 -17.20 -1.19
C GLU A 329 12.45 -16.95 -2.70
#